data_d2c582b86b08270da26e2db05d97d8f0
#
_entry.id   d2c582b86b08270da26e2db05d97d8f0
#
_cell.length_a   1.000
_cell.length_b   1.000
_cell.length_c   1.000
_cell.angle_alpha   90.00
_cell.angle_beta   90.00
_cell.angle_gamma   90.00
#
_symmetry.space_group_name_H-M   'P 1'
#
loop_
_entity.id
_entity.type
_entity.pdbx_description
1 polymer ?
#
loop_
_entity_poly.entity_id
_entity_poly.type
_entity_poly.pdbx_seq_one_letter_code
_entity_poly.pdbx_strand_id
1 'polypeptide(L)'
;MKKQSGFTLIELMIVVAIIGILAAIAVPQYQQYTNKAKFTEVVNATAPMKNAVEICITSLGLTSGTISGCGNGSNGMPAAQGAYGNVSSVAATDGGVVTATANNTVAGIAGATFTLTPSIENGSIKWAKDCNPKNLC
;
A
#
# COMPACT_ATOMS: atom_id res chain seq x y z
N MET A 1 -30.77 38.23 -41.29
CA MET A 1 -30.97 37.91 -39.87
C MET A 1 -30.50 36.48 -39.58
N LYS A 2 -29.49 36.30 -38.74
CA LYS A 2 -29.03 34.96 -38.33
C LYS A 2 -30.03 34.42 -37.32
N LYS A 3 -30.68 33.27 -37.62
CA LYS A 3 -31.49 32.54 -36.63
C LYS A 3 -30.59 31.99 -35.54
N GLN A 4 -30.72 32.47 -34.32
CA GLN A 4 -30.16 31.84 -33.15
C GLN A 4 -31.02 30.61 -32.83
N SER A 5 -30.47 29.40 -33.01
CA SER A 5 -31.07 28.16 -32.52
C SER A 5 -30.75 28.06 -31.01
N GLY A 6 -31.79 28.21 -30.19
CA GLY A 6 -31.67 28.02 -28.72
C GLY A 6 -31.72 26.52 -28.38
N PHE A 7 -31.00 26.12 -27.33
CA PHE A 7 -31.10 24.78 -26.72
C PHE A 7 -32.46 24.55 -26.10
N THR A 8 -33.08 23.40 -26.31
CA THR A 8 -34.33 23.04 -25.66
C THR A 8 -34.05 22.59 -24.22
N LEU A 9 -35.00 22.83 -23.30
CA LEU A 9 -34.91 22.44 -21.91
C LEU A 9 -34.74 20.93 -21.75
N ILE A 10 -35.41 20.15 -22.60
CA ILE A 10 -35.34 18.68 -22.58
C ILE A 10 -33.97 18.16 -23.03
N GLU A 11 -33.32 18.78 -24.02
CA GLU A 11 -31.97 18.43 -24.43
C GLU A 11 -30.96 18.63 -23.27
N LEU A 12 -31.08 19.74 -22.55
CA LEU A 12 -30.24 19.99 -21.38
C LEU A 12 -30.51 18.97 -20.27
N MET A 13 -31.77 18.64 -19.96
CA MET A 13 -32.13 17.68 -18.92
C MET A 13 -31.59 16.26 -19.22
N ILE A 14 -31.66 15.80 -20.46
CA ILE A 14 -31.12 14.48 -20.85
C ILE A 14 -29.60 14.45 -20.69
N VAL A 15 -28.90 15.49 -21.08
CA VAL A 15 -27.43 15.57 -20.95
C VAL A 15 -27.01 15.52 -19.50
N VAL A 16 -27.65 16.29 -18.63
CA VAL A 16 -27.34 16.28 -17.18
C VAL A 16 -27.67 14.95 -16.55
N ALA A 17 -28.75 14.28 -16.95
CA ALA A 17 -29.09 12.94 -16.47
C ALA A 17 -28.04 11.90 -16.86
N ILE A 18 -27.56 11.91 -18.10
CA ILE A 18 -26.52 10.99 -18.58
C ILE A 18 -25.21 11.25 -17.82
N ILE A 19 -24.79 12.51 -17.68
CA ILE A 19 -23.58 12.87 -16.90
C ILE A 19 -23.70 12.39 -15.47
N GLY A 20 -24.88 12.55 -14.84
CA GLY A 20 -25.12 12.09 -13.46
C GLY A 20 -24.93 10.59 -13.29
N ILE A 21 -25.45 9.79 -14.24
CA ILE A 21 -25.30 8.33 -14.23
C ILE A 21 -23.82 7.93 -14.41
N LEU A 22 -23.13 8.54 -15.37
CA LEU A 22 -21.71 8.26 -15.62
C LEU A 22 -20.84 8.67 -14.45
N ALA A 23 -21.08 9.83 -13.83
CA ALA A 23 -20.36 10.29 -12.66
C ALA A 23 -20.55 9.37 -11.45
N ALA A 24 -21.78 8.84 -11.25
CA ALA A 24 -22.07 7.92 -10.13
C ALA A 24 -21.20 6.65 -10.15
N ILE A 25 -20.78 6.20 -11.33
CA ILE A 25 -19.90 5.03 -11.48
C ILE A 25 -18.42 5.44 -11.48
N ALA A 26 -18.08 6.57 -12.13
CA ALA A 26 -16.70 6.98 -12.33
C ALA A 26 -16.03 7.49 -11.03
N VAL A 27 -16.74 8.22 -10.19
CA VAL A 27 -16.19 8.83 -8.97
C VAL A 27 -15.66 7.79 -7.96
N PRO A 28 -16.42 6.73 -7.59
CA PRO A 28 -15.91 5.72 -6.66
C PRO A 28 -14.70 4.95 -7.21
N GLN A 29 -14.66 4.68 -8.50
CA GLN A 29 -13.51 4.04 -9.14
C GLN A 29 -12.27 4.93 -9.07
N TYR A 30 -12.40 6.21 -9.36
CA TYR A 30 -11.30 7.17 -9.26
C TYR A 30 -10.75 7.25 -7.83
N GLN A 31 -11.62 7.23 -6.81
CA GLN A 31 -11.20 7.22 -5.41
C GLN A 31 -10.38 5.97 -5.06
N GLN A 32 -10.77 4.78 -5.56
CA GLN A 32 -10.00 3.56 -5.33
C GLN A 32 -8.61 3.63 -5.95
N TYR A 33 -8.49 4.12 -7.18
CA TYR A 33 -7.19 4.33 -7.82
C TYR A 33 -6.31 5.31 -7.06
N THR A 34 -6.89 6.42 -6.60
CA THR A 34 -6.17 7.41 -5.80
C THR A 34 -5.68 6.83 -4.47
N ASN A 35 -6.50 6.02 -3.80
CA ASN A 35 -6.13 5.36 -2.56
C ASN A 35 -5.01 4.33 -2.79
N LYS A 36 -5.07 3.54 -3.86
CA LYS A 36 -3.99 2.62 -4.24
C LYS A 36 -2.69 3.36 -4.54
N ALA A 37 -2.76 4.49 -5.24
CA ALA A 37 -1.58 5.31 -5.54
C ALA A 37 -0.92 5.83 -4.26
N LYS A 38 -1.71 6.34 -3.30
CA LYS A 38 -1.21 6.75 -1.98
C LYS A 38 -0.61 5.59 -1.19
N PHE A 39 -1.27 4.42 -1.22
CA PHE A 39 -0.81 3.23 -0.52
C PHE A 39 0.47 2.64 -1.11
N THR A 40 0.74 2.88 -2.39
CA THR A 40 1.99 2.45 -3.04
C THR A 40 3.23 3.03 -2.34
N GLU A 41 3.15 4.23 -1.77
CA GLU A 41 4.23 4.80 -0.95
C GLU A 41 4.48 3.96 0.30
N VAL A 42 3.42 3.49 0.96
CA VAL A 42 3.50 2.61 2.14
C VAL A 42 4.13 1.27 1.76
N VAL A 43 3.76 0.71 0.61
CA VAL A 43 4.36 -0.52 0.09
C VAL A 43 5.84 -0.34 -0.20
N ASN A 44 6.23 0.74 -0.88
CA ASN A 44 7.62 1.02 -1.23
C ASN A 44 8.48 1.30 0.01
N ALA A 45 7.91 1.83 1.07
CA ALA A 45 8.60 2.08 2.33
C ALA A 45 9.15 0.81 3.00
N THR A 46 8.59 -0.37 2.67
CA THR A 46 9.08 -1.65 3.21
C THR A 46 10.40 -2.12 2.59
N ALA A 47 10.79 -1.61 1.42
CA ALA A 47 11.91 -2.13 0.66
C ALA A 47 13.26 -2.08 1.43
N PRO A 48 13.66 -0.99 2.11
CA PRO A 48 14.90 -0.96 2.87
C PRO A 48 14.89 -1.98 4.03
N MET A 49 13.76 -2.09 4.74
CA MET A 49 13.62 -3.03 5.85
C MET A 49 13.63 -4.48 5.37
N LYS A 50 12.96 -4.77 4.25
CA LYS A 50 12.99 -6.07 3.59
C LYS A 50 14.42 -6.49 3.25
N ASN A 51 15.19 -5.61 2.61
CA ASN A 51 16.59 -5.87 2.27
C ASN A 51 17.44 -6.14 3.52
N ALA A 52 17.23 -5.39 4.59
CA ALA A 52 17.92 -5.61 5.85
C ALA A 52 17.60 -6.99 6.45
N VAL A 53 16.35 -7.43 6.39
CA VAL A 53 15.95 -8.78 6.83
C VAL A 53 16.64 -9.86 5.98
N GLU A 54 16.72 -9.69 4.66
CA GLU A 54 17.41 -10.64 3.78
C GLU A 54 18.91 -10.75 4.12
N ILE A 55 19.56 -9.62 4.39
CA ILE A 55 20.95 -9.57 4.84
C ILE A 55 21.10 -10.27 6.22
N CYS A 56 20.19 -10.00 7.16
CA CYS A 56 20.19 -10.63 8.48
C CYS A 56 20.06 -12.16 8.36
N ILE A 57 19.09 -12.67 7.64
CA ILE A 57 18.87 -14.11 7.41
C ILE A 57 20.12 -14.76 6.83
N THR A 58 20.74 -14.10 5.83
CA THR A 58 21.94 -14.62 5.18
C THR A 58 23.15 -14.59 6.11
N SER A 59 23.34 -13.54 6.90
CA SER A 59 24.46 -13.40 7.84
C SER A 59 24.37 -14.36 9.01
N LEU A 60 23.15 -14.74 9.42
CA LEU A 60 22.91 -15.77 10.45
C LEU A 60 23.01 -17.20 9.89
N GLY A 61 23.20 -17.35 8.57
CA GLY A 61 23.33 -18.67 7.93
C GLY A 61 22.04 -19.50 7.96
N LEU A 62 20.87 -18.84 8.05
CA LEU A 62 19.59 -19.54 8.10
C LEU A 62 19.22 -20.05 6.69
N THR A 63 19.20 -21.38 6.53
CA THR A 63 18.91 -22.05 5.24
C THR A 63 17.55 -22.72 5.20
N SER A 64 16.93 -22.91 6.37
CA SER A 64 15.59 -23.51 6.52
C SER A 64 15.04 -23.25 7.91
N GLY A 65 13.74 -23.44 8.10
CA GLY A 65 13.09 -23.38 9.40
C GLY A 65 12.66 -21.98 9.85
N THR A 66 12.56 -21.78 11.16
CA THR A 66 12.05 -20.54 11.75
C THR A 66 13.12 -19.45 11.71
N ILE A 67 12.74 -18.28 11.18
CA ILE A 67 13.57 -17.08 11.24
C ILE A 67 13.47 -16.48 12.64
N SER A 68 14.59 -16.11 13.22
CA SER A 68 14.69 -15.49 14.54
C SER A 68 15.93 -14.61 14.61
N GLY A 69 15.88 -13.53 15.38
CA GLY A 69 16.98 -12.58 15.53
C GLY A 69 17.03 -11.48 14.48
N CYS A 70 16.05 -11.37 13.58
CA CYS A 70 15.99 -10.35 12.52
C CYS A 70 14.97 -9.24 12.81
N GLY A 71 14.71 -8.95 14.08
CA GLY A 71 13.91 -7.82 14.51
C GLY A 71 14.68 -6.50 14.53
N ASN A 72 13.95 -5.40 14.59
CA ASN A 72 14.55 -4.06 14.65
C ASN A 72 15.60 -3.95 15.77
N GLY A 73 16.76 -3.40 15.42
CA GLY A 73 17.88 -3.20 16.35
C GLY A 73 18.70 -4.45 16.70
N SER A 74 18.35 -5.63 16.14
CA SER A 74 19.08 -6.88 16.36
C SER A 74 19.93 -7.24 15.14
N ASN A 75 21.12 -7.84 15.34
CA ASN A 75 21.98 -8.40 14.30
C ASN A 75 22.19 -7.48 13.06
N GLY A 76 22.41 -6.18 13.30
CA GLY A 76 22.60 -5.19 12.23
C GLY A 76 21.31 -4.68 11.55
N MET A 77 20.17 -5.11 12.05
CA MET A 77 18.88 -4.57 11.58
C MET A 77 18.73 -3.10 11.98
N PRO A 78 18.21 -2.25 11.07
CA PRO A 78 17.91 -0.86 11.40
C PRO A 78 16.81 -0.76 12.45
N ALA A 79 16.77 0.37 13.16
CA ALA A 79 15.64 0.70 14.02
C ALA A 79 14.35 0.82 13.20
N ALA A 80 13.19 0.67 13.86
CA ALA A 80 11.91 0.95 13.22
C ALA A 80 11.87 2.40 12.71
N GLN A 81 11.33 2.59 11.51
CA GLN A 81 11.18 3.91 10.91
C GLN A 81 9.92 4.59 11.43
N GLY A 82 10.04 5.86 11.74
CA GLY A 82 8.92 6.70 12.14
C GLY A 82 8.11 7.26 10.96
N ALA A 83 7.19 8.18 11.27
CA ALA A 83 6.27 8.73 10.29
C ALA A 83 6.95 9.66 9.27
N TYR A 84 6.58 9.49 7.99
CA TYR A 84 6.92 10.40 6.88
C TYR A 84 5.92 10.21 5.73
N GLY A 85 5.53 11.29 5.07
CA GLY A 85 4.57 11.24 3.95
C GLY A 85 3.29 10.49 4.31
N ASN A 86 2.92 9.50 3.52
CA ASN A 86 1.76 8.65 3.76
C ASN A 86 2.03 7.48 4.74
N VAL A 87 3.26 7.36 5.25
CA VAL A 87 3.71 6.28 6.14
C VAL A 87 3.66 6.75 7.59
N SER A 88 3.09 5.94 8.48
CA SER A 88 3.14 6.13 9.94
C SER A 88 4.36 5.44 10.55
N SER A 89 4.65 4.22 10.13
CA SER A 89 5.79 3.46 10.64
C SER A 89 6.14 2.29 9.72
N VAL A 90 7.41 1.86 9.76
CA VAL A 90 7.86 0.58 9.19
C VAL A 90 8.68 -0.13 10.24
N ALA A 91 8.32 -1.37 10.55
CA ALA A 91 9.00 -2.17 11.55
C ALA A 91 9.17 -3.62 11.11
N ALA A 92 10.19 -4.29 11.65
CA ALA A 92 10.40 -5.73 11.49
C ALA A 92 10.32 -6.43 12.84
N THR A 93 9.62 -7.55 12.90
CA THR A 93 9.59 -8.43 14.08
C THR A 93 10.81 -9.32 14.12
N ASP A 94 11.03 -10.02 15.24
CA ASP A 94 12.12 -10.97 15.42
C ASP A 94 12.14 -12.07 14.33
N GLY A 95 10.97 -12.51 13.88
CA GLY A 95 10.80 -13.45 12.78
C GLY A 95 10.98 -12.83 11.37
N GLY A 96 11.49 -11.60 11.26
CA GLY A 96 11.73 -10.93 9.99
C GLY A 96 10.46 -10.45 9.28
N VAL A 97 9.29 -10.50 9.93
CA VAL A 97 8.05 -9.98 9.34
C VAL A 97 8.10 -8.47 9.31
N VAL A 98 8.08 -7.89 8.11
CA VAL A 98 8.10 -6.44 7.88
C VAL A 98 6.67 -5.93 7.74
N THR A 99 6.31 -4.95 8.55
CA THR A 99 5.00 -4.28 8.48
C THR A 99 5.18 -2.79 8.31
N ALA A 100 4.55 -2.24 7.28
CA ALA A 100 4.39 -0.80 7.09
C ALA A 100 2.94 -0.40 7.38
N THR A 101 2.76 0.68 8.11
CA THR A 101 1.45 1.22 8.48
C THR A 101 1.26 2.59 7.84
N ALA A 102 0.12 2.80 7.20
CA ALA A 102 -0.25 4.08 6.63
C ALA A 102 -0.59 5.10 7.73
N ASN A 103 -0.34 6.36 7.44
CA ASN A 103 -0.65 7.45 8.36
C ASN A 103 -2.17 7.60 8.55
N ASN A 104 -2.62 7.69 9.80
CA ASN A 104 -4.03 7.80 10.15
C ASN A 104 -4.70 9.08 9.66
N THR A 105 -3.93 10.09 9.31
CA THR A 105 -4.45 11.37 8.77
C THR A 105 -4.73 11.34 7.28
N VAL A 106 -4.30 10.30 6.57
CA VAL A 106 -4.45 10.19 5.11
C VAL A 106 -5.78 9.53 4.77
N ALA A 107 -6.72 10.34 4.28
CA ALA A 107 -8.04 9.85 3.87
C ALA A 107 -7.94 8.73 2.82
N GLY A 108 -8.70 7.68 3.03
CA GLY A 108 -8.80 6.52 2.13
C GLY A 108 -7.81 5.39 2.39
N ILE A 109 -6.75 5.65 3.16
CA ILE A 109 -5.76 4.63 3.57
C ILE A 109 -5.42 4.68 5.06
N ALA A 110 -6.16 5.45 5.87
CA ALA A 110 -5.88 5.66 7.29
C ALA A 110 -5.72 4.33 8.04
N GLY A 111 -4.56 4.13 8.68
CA GLY A 111 -4.25 2.93 9.44
C GLY A 111 -4.13 1.63 8.62
N ALA A 112 -4.18 1.71 7.30
CA ALA A 112 -3.97 0.54 6.44
C ALA A 112 -2.55 -0.02 6.62
N THR A 113 -2.40 -1.35 6.53
CA THR A 113 -1.13 -2.02 6.71
C THR A 113 -0.74 -2.85 5.50
N PHE A 114 0.56 -2.87 5.22
CA PHE A 114 1.19 -3.78 4.29
C PHE A 114 2.19 -4.65 5.02
N THR A 115 2.03 -5.96 4.93
CA THR A 115 2.87 -6.92 5.65
C THR A 115 3.59 -7.83 4.66
N LEU A 116 4.89 -8.01 4.88
CA LEU A 116 5.75 -8.94 4.17
C LEU A 116 6.21 -10.01 5.16
N THR A 117 5.84 -11.26 4.90
CA THR A 117 6.24 -12.40 5.73
C THR A 117 7.28 -13.23 4.99
N PRO A 118 8.51 -13.34 5.51
CA PRO A 118 9.55 -14.16 4.90
C PRO A 118 9.36 -15.64 5.25
N SER A 119 9.73 -16.51 4.32
CA SER A 119 9.90 -17.94 4.53
C SER A 119 11.16 -18.41 3.81
N ILE A 120 11.83 -19.44 4.35
CA ILE A 120 13.02 -20.00 3.72
C ILE A 120 12.65 -21.38 3.16
N GLU A 121 12.74 -21.49 1.84
CA GLU A 121 12.50 -22.75 1.12
C GLU A 121 13.72 -23.09 0.27
N ASN A 122 14.35 -24.22 0.54
CA ASN A 122 15.54 -24.71 -0.17
C ASN A 122 16.67 -23.66 -0.26
N GLY A 123 16.93 -22.94 0.83
CA GLY A 123 17.94 -21.88 0.89
C GLY A 123 17.56 -20.57 0.19
N SER A 124 16.36 -20.47 -0.33
CA SER A 124 15.84 -19.27 -0.98
C SER A 124 14.82 -18.58 -0.08
N ILE A 125 14.92 -17.26 0.03
CA ILE A 125 13.98 -16.45 0.81
C ILE A 125 12.78 -16.09 -0.08
N LYS A 126 11.60 -16.51 0.33
CA LYS A 126 10.33 -16.14 -0.31
C LYS A 126 9.55 -15.18 0.56
N TRP A 127 8.78 -14.31 -0.05
CA TRP A 127 8.01 -13.29 0.62
C TRP A 127 6.51 -13.43 0.30
N ALA A 128 5.72 -13.68 1.33
CA ALA A 128 4.28 -13.56 1.23
C ALA A 128 3.87 -12.12 1.51
N LYS A 129 2.96 -11.58 0.69
CA LYS A 129 2.44 -10.20 0.80
C LYS A 129 1.02 -10.22 1.32
N ASP A 130 0.71 -9.32 2.22
CA ASP A 130 -0.65 -9.11 2.71
C ASP A 130 -0.95 -7.63 2.88
N CYS A 131 -2.19 -7.24 2.51
CA CYS A 131 -2.70 -5.89 2.72
C CYS A 131 -3.96 -5.93 3.59
N ASN A 132 -4.07 -4.98 4.47
CA ASN A 132 -5.30 -4.74 5.22
C ASN A 132 -5.65 -3.25 5.14
N PRO A 133 -6.75 -2.89 4.48
CA PRO A 133 -7.71 -3.76 3.78
C PRO A 133 -7.18 -4.34 2.46
N LYS A 134 -7.70 -5.50 2.05
CA LYS A 134 -7.25 -6.27 0.87
C LYS A 134 -7.38 -5.52 -0.47
N ASN A 135 -8.32 -4.62 -0.59
CA ASN A 135 -8.57 -3.84 -1.81
C ASN A 135 -7.48 -2.82 -2.13
N LEU A 136 -6.52 -2.61 -1.24
CA LEU A 136 -5.37 -1.72 -1.46
C LEU A 136 -4.17 -2.42 -2.12
N CYS A 137 -4.12 -3.76 -2.09
CA CYS A 137 -3.17 -4.52 -2.89
C CYS A 137 -3.60 -4.55 -4.41
#